data_e24a7e526ff12bfc85938ee6b166ad91
#
_entry.id   e24a7e526ff12bfc85938ee6b166ad91
#
_cell.length_a   1.000
_cell.length_b   1.000
_cell.length_c   1.000
_cell.angle_alpha   90.00
_cell.angle_beta   90.00
_cell.angle_gamma   90.00
#
_symmetry.space_group_name_H-M   'P 1'
#
loop_
_entity.id
_entity.type
_entity.pdbx_description
1 polymer ?
#
loop_
_entity_poly.entity_id
_entity_poly.type
_entity_poly.pdbx_seq_one_letter_code
_entity_poly.pdbx_strand_id
1 'polypeptide(L)' 'MTAKALIRILLALGAEQLPRGATSHVRFRVGTCSTTVPVHAGEDLGAGLLRAIERDLEPGLGKKWLRRARNR' A
#
# COMPACT_ATOMS: atom_id res chain seq x y z
N MET A 1 2.29 6.59 -9.44
CA MET A 1 1.38 5.44 -9.16
C MET A 1 0.14 5.94 -8.46
N THR A 2 -1.02 5.49 -8.90
CA THR A 2 -2.28 5.85 -8.26
C THR A 2 -2.54 4.94 -7.06
N ALA A 3 -3.41 5.41 -6.15
CA ALA A 3 -3.82 4.58 -5.01
C ALA A 3 -4.46 3.27 -5.49
N LYS A 4 -5.27 3.35 -6.55
CA LYS A 4 -5.93 2.16 -7.11
C LYS A 4 -4.91 1.12 -7.57
N ALA A 5 -3.84 1.56 -8.25
CA ALA A 5 -2.79 0.64 -8.70
C ALA A 5 -2.06 0.02 -7.51
N LEU A 6 -1.75 0.82 -6.49
CA LEU A 6 -1.08 0.31 -5.29
C LEU A 6 -1.95 -0.69 -4.54
N ILE A 7 -3.25 -0.40 -4.39
CA ILE A 7 -4.17 -1.32 -3.73
C ILE A 7 -4.23 -2.66 -4.46
N ARG A 8 -4.23 -2.62 -5.79
CA ARG A 8 -4.23 -3.84 -6.60
C ARG A 8 -2.98 -4.68 -6.33
N ILE A 9 -1.81 -4.03 -6.21
CA ILE A 9 -0.56 -4.72 -5.88
C ILE A 9 -0.65 -5.34 -4.48
N LEU A 10 -1.14 -4.57 -3.50
CA LEU A 10 -1.24 -5.05 -2.12
C LEU A 10 -2.15 -6.28 -2.02
N LEU A 11 -3.29 -6.25 -2.68
CA LEU A 11 -4.21 -7.39 -2.67
C LEU A 11 -3.59 -8.61 -3.34
N ALA A 12 -2.85 -8.41 -4.44
CA ALA A 12 -2.17 -9.51 -5.12
C ALA A 12 -1.08 -10.13 -4.25
N LEU A 13 -0.47 -9.34 -3.37
CA LEU A 13 0.56 -9.83 -2.45
C LEU A 13 -0.02 -10.44 -1.17
N GLY A 14 -1.34 -10.46 -1.04
CA GLY A 14 -2.00 -11.08 0.10
C GLY A 14 -2.21 -10.15 1.30
N ALA A 15 -2.03 -8.84 1.13
CA ALA A 15 -2.31 -7.90 2.21
C ALA A 15 -3.80 -7.88 2.51
N GLU A 16 -4.13 -7.75 3.78
CA GLU A 16 -5.52 -7.69 4.23
C GLU A 16 -6.00 -6.25 4.24
N GLN A 17 -7.08 -5.96 3.51
CA GLN A 17 -7.70 -4.66 3.55
C GLN A 17 -8.61 -4.58 4.78
N LEU A 18 -8.34 -3.62 5.66
CA LEU A 18 -9.12 -3.45 6.87
C LEU A 18 -10.43 -2.71 6.56
N PRO A 19 -11.46 -2.86 7.42
CA PRO A 19 -12.72 -2.18 7.18
C PRO A 19 -12.54 -0.67 7.04
N ARG A 20 -13.21 -0.09 6.06
CA ARG A 20 -13.17 1.34 5.81
C ARG A 20 -14.03 2.09 6.80
N GLY A 21 -13.45 3.14 7.40
CA GLY A 21 -14.22 4.10 8.16
C GLY A 21 -14.85 5.14 7.24
N ALA A 22 -15.17 6.30 7.82
CA ALA A 22 -15.79 7.40 7.07
C ALA A 22 -14.77 8.25 6.31
N THR A 23 -13.51 7.81 6.24
CA THR A 23 -12.44 8.57 5.59
C THR A 23 -12.12 8.01 4.22
N SER A 24 -11.40 8.80 3.42
CA SER A 24 -10.90 8.34 2.11
C SER A 24 -9.64 7.49 2.23
N HIS A 25 -9.18 7.22 3.45
CA HIS A 25 -7.97 6.42 3.67
C HIS A 25 -8.33 4.96 3.80
N VAL A 26 -7.56 4.09 3.14
CA VAL A 26 -7.74 2.64 3.23
C VAL A 26 -6.54 2.07 3.96
N ARG A 27 -6.80 1.23 4.95
CA ARG A 27 -5.74 0.62 5.73
C ARG A 27 -5.52 -0.83 5.31
N PHE A 28 -4.25 -1.23 5.29
CA PHE A 28 -3.86 -2.59 4.97
C PHE A 28 -2.99 -3.16 6.07
N ARG A 29 -3.09 -4.47 6.26
CA ARG A 29 -2.31 -5.18 7.27
C ARG A 29 -1.66 -6.41 6.64
N VAL A 30 -0.39 -6.64 7.02
CA VAL A 30 0.35 -7.86 6.67
C VAL A 30 1.00 -8.35 7.95
N GLY A 31 0.49 -9.45 8.52
CA GLY A 31 0.94 -9.92 9.82
C GLY A 31 0.70 -8.87 10.88
N THR A 32 1.78 -8.42 11.54
CA THR A 32 1.70 -7.37 12.56
C THR A 32 1.97 -5.96 12.01
N CYS A 33 2.26 -5.86 10.72
CA CYS A 33 2.55 -4.58 10.08
C CYS A 33 1.30 -4.00 9.44
N SER A 34 1.17 -2.68 9.46
CA SER A 34 0.05 -2.02 8.81
C SER A 34 0.50 -0.72 8.16
N THR A 35 -0.29 -0.28 7.18
CA THR A 35 -0.05 0.99 6.51
C THR A 35 -1.39 1.61 6.11
N THR A 36 -1.36 2.90 5.80
CA THR A 36 -2.53 3.64 5.36
C THR A 36 -2.27 4.18 3.96
N VAL A 37 -3.21 3.94 3.05
CA VAL A 37 -3.14 4.43 1.68
C VAL A 37 -4.19 5.52 1.50
N PRO A 38 -3.80 6.78 1.30
CA PRO A 38 -4.77 7.83 1.01
C PRO A 38 -5.30 7.64 -0.40
N VAL A 39 -6.63 7.66 -0.53
CA VAL A 39 -7.29 7.45 -1.82
C VAL A 39 -7.92 8.76 -2.29
N HIS A 40 -7.30 9.35 -3.30
CA HIS A 40 -7.82 10.54 -3.96
C HIS A 40 -7.93 10.22 -5.45
N ALA A 41 -9.16 10.22 -5.95
CA ALA A 41 -9.42 9.84 -7.34
C ALA A 41 -8.60 10.68 -8.30
N GLY A 42 -7.89 10.01 -9.22
CA GLY A 42 -7.13 10.68 -10.26
C GLY A 42 -5.79 11.26 -9.84
N GLU A 43 -5.41 11.16 -8.57
CA GLU A 43 -4.14 11.69 -8.10
C GLU A 43 -3.10 10.59 -7.96
N ASP A 44 -1.85 10.94 -8.30
CA ASP A 44 -0.72 10.04 -8.08
C ASP A 44 -0.23 10.15 -6.64
N LEU A 45 0.21 9.02 -6.10
CA LEU A 45 0.89 8.99 -4.82
C LEU A 45 2.33 9.45 -5.04
N GLY A 46 2.78 10.39 -4.21
CA GLY A 46 4.14 10.91 -4.32
C GLY A 46 5.18 9.85 -3.94
N ALA A 47 6.41 10.03 -4.45
CA ALA A 47 7.50 9.10 -4.20
C ALA A 47 7.79 8.93 -2.70
N GLY A 48 7.73 10.00 -1.93
CA GLY A 48 7.96 9.93 -0.49
C GLY A 48 6.93 9.09 0.22
N LEU A 49 5.65 9.25 -0.16
CA LEU A 49 4.57 8.47 0.42
C LEU A 49 4.68 7.00 0.06
N LEU A 50 4.98 6.70 -1.22
CA LEU A 50 5.18 5.33 -1.66
C LEU A 50 6.30 4.65 -0.89
N ARG A 51 7.38 5.38 -0.63
CA ARG A 51 8.50 4.86 0.11
C ARG A 51 8.14 4.59 1.57
N ALA A 52 7.33 5.45 2.18
CA ALA A 52 6.87 5.25 3.55
C ALA A 52 5.96 4.01 3.64
N ILE A 53 5.06 3.85 2.68
CA ILE A 53 4.17 2.69 2.63
C ILE A 53 4.99 1.40 2.44
N GLU A 54 5.97 1.43 1.55
CA GLU A 54 6.85 0.30 1.34
C GLU A 54 7.55 -0.09 2.64
N ARG A 55 8.12 0.89 3.33
CA ARG A 55 8.82 0.66 4.58
C ARG A 55 7.92 0.08 5.65
N ASP A 56 6.68 0.59 5.74
CA ASP A 56 5.74 0.12 6.74
C ASP A 56 5.47 -1.37 6.65
N LEU A 57 5.47 -1.93 5.43
CA LEU A 57 5.12 -3.32 5.21
C LEU A 57 6.33 -4.22 4.91
N GLU A 58 7.55 -3.68 4.94
CA GLU A 58 8.73 -4.50 4.69
C GLU A 58 8.88 -5.69 5.65
N PRO A 59 8.59 -5.54 6.96
CA PRO A 59 8.68 -6.72 7.84
C PRO A 59 7.74 -7.86 7.44
N GLY A 60 6.63 -7.54 6.77
CA GLY A 60 5.67 -8.56 6.33
C GLY A 60 5.85 -9.02 4.89
N LEU A 61 6.28 -8.13 4.00
CA LEU A 61 6.36 -8.40 2.57
C LEU A 61 7.79 -8.50 2.04
N GLY A 62 8.79 -8.16 2.86
CA GLY A 62 10.18 -8.18 2.47
C GLY A 62 10.68 -6.83 1.99
N LYS A 63 12.00 -6.65 2.05
CA LYS A 63 12.63 -5.39 1.65
C LYS A 63 12.35 -5.09 0.19
N LYS A 64 12.02 -3.83 -0.08
CA LYS A 64 11.81 -3.33 -1.45
C LYS A 64 10.69 -4.07 -2.19
N TRP A 65 9.71 -4.56 -1.45
CA TRP A 65 8.60 -5.32 -2.03
C TRP A 65 7.86 -4.55 -3.13
N LEU A 66 7.68 -3.24 -2.92
CA LEU A 66 6.95 -2.42 -3.89
C LEU A 66 7.78 -2.26 -5.18
N ARG A 67 9.08 -2.03 -5.05
CA ARG A 67 9.96 -1.94 -6.20
C ARG A 67 9.97 -3.24 -7.00
N ARG A 68 10.04 -4.36 -6.31
CA ARG A 68 10.01 -5.67 -6.98
C ARG A 68 8.66 -5.90 -7.69
N ALA A 69 7.57 -5.51 -7.04
CA ALA A 69 6.24 -5.68 -7.64
C ALA A 69 6.06 -4.82 -8.90
N ARG A 70 6.66 -3.62 -8.90
CA ARG A 70 6.56 -2.70 -10.05
C ARG A 70 7.42 -3.14 -11.23
N ASN A 71 8.45 -3.94 -11.00
CA ASN A 71 9.39 -4.38 -12.03
C ASN A 71 9.04 -5.74 -12.62
N ARG A 72 7.85 -6.22 -12.38
CA ARG A 72 7.39 -7.49 -12.95
C ARG A 72 6.92 -7.33 -14.38
#